data_886dfdb40df29d1bb283548e791728fe
#
_entry.id   886dfdb40df29d1bb283548e791728fe
#
_cell.length_a   1.000
_cell.length_b   1.000
_cell.length_c   1.000
_cell.angle_alpha   90.00
_cell.angle_beta   90.00
_cell.angle_gamma   90.00
#
_symmetry.space_group_name_H-M   'P 1'
#
loop_
_entity.id
_entity.type
_entity.pdbx_description
1 polymer ?
#
loop_
_entity_poly.entity_id
_entity_poly.type
_entity_poly.pdbx_seq_one_letter_code
_entity_poly.pdbx_strand_id
1 'polypeptide(L)'
;MFAVLLACFGLASMSAWGVIQFDNRYYSPRNRERPIRKSTSLIILHTTEAPSRSALRKLSDLGECHYCIDEGGRVYRIIDHRREAYHAGRSMWNGRSNVDGFSVGIEVCGYHNKPLNTAQYRALADLIGEVKHIYKIPDHNVITHAHVAYGAPNKWHKRSHRGRKRCGMMFALPSVRNRLNLKARPASDPDVRARRLVVGDAYLSQVLYGKGPAAVTAGPVAIAKEEGNVIVKGRSAWDIARDAYNDKTTLYTFPNGTKKFGNQIADFKQLPVGTRITVRADVQENR
;
A
#
# COMPACT_ATOMS: atom_id res chain seq x y z
N MET A 1 56.59 37.74 6.63
CA MET A 1 55.27 37.51 7.23
C MET A 1 54.42 36.75 6.19
N PHE A 2 54.43 35.40 6.22
CA PHE A 2 53.68 34.57 5.28
C PHE A 2 52.41 34.09 5.96
N ALA A 3 51.26 34.47 5.44
CA ALA A 3 49.96 34.01 5.89
C ALA A 3 49.63 32.67 5.21
N VAL A 4 49.52 31.59 6.01
CA VAL A 4 49.05 30.29 5.58
C VAL A 4 47.54 30.27 5.57
N LEU A 5 46.90 30.20 4.41
CA LEU A 5 45.46 29.96 4.27
C LEU A 5 45.23 28.47 4.50
N LEU A 6 44.61 28.11 5.64
CA LEU A 6 44.02 26.79 5.84
C LEU A 6 42.68 26.71 5.07
N ALA A 7 42.68 25.96 3.97
CA ALA A 7 41.42 25.57 3.31
C ALA A 7 40.77 24.39 4.09
N CYS A 8 39.70 24.68 4.79
CA CYS A 8 38.84 23.66 5.38
C CYS A 8 38.05 22.94 4.27
N PHE A 9 38.53 21.79 3.81
CA PHE A 9 37.72 20.88 3.02
C PHE A 9 36.64 20.25 3.92
N GLY A 10 35.41 20.74 3.76
CA GLY A 10 34.25 20.11 4.35
C GLY A 10 34.07 18.70 3.76
N LEU A 11 34.33 17.68 4.55
CA LEU A 11 33.96 16.30 4.24
C LEU A 11 32.43 16.22 4.21
N ALA A 12 31.85 16.35 3.00
CA ALA A 12 30.46 15.95 2.80
C ALA A 12 30.37 14.45 3.16
N SER A 13 29.65 14.14 4.21
CA SER A 13 29.34 12.75 4.58
C SER A 13 28.54 12.12 3.43
N MET A 14 29.20 11.40 2.55
CA MET A 14 28.56 10.51 1.60
C MET A 14 27.87 9.44 2.43
N SER A 15 26.54 9.48 2.53
CA SER A 15 25.72 8.39 3.05
C SER A 15 26.07 7.17 2.21
N ALA A 16 26.81 6.22 2.78
CA ALA A 16 27.10 4.95 2.13
C ALA A 16 25.78 4.17 2.04
N TRP A 17 25.05 4.34 0.94
CA TRP A 17 23.96 3.43 0.59
C TRP A 17 24.62 2.07 0.38
N GLY A 18 24.25 1.08 1.19
CA GLY A 18 24.71 -0.28 0.98
C GLY A 18 24.31 -0.74 -0.42
N VAL A 19 25.23 -1.37 -1.15
CA VAL A 19 24.92 -1.92 -2.48
C VAL A 19 23.80 -2.96 -2.30
N ILE A 20 22.62 -2.70 -2.88
CA ILE A 20 21.49 -3.62 -2.80
C ILE A 20 21.85 -4.89 -3.59
N GLN A 21 21.86 -6.02 -2.92
CA GLN A 21 21.99 -7.32 -3.58
C GLN A 21 20.61 -7.80 -4.01
N PHE A 22 20.39 -7.85 -5.32
CA PHE A 22 19.14 -8.33 -5.90
C PHE A 22 19.15 -9.85 -6.03
N ASP A 23 18.12 -10.50 -5.50
CA ASP A 23 17.86 -11.92 -5.74
C ASP A 23 17.09 -12.09 -7.05
N ASN A 24 17.63 -12.87 -7.97
CA ASN A 24 17.07 -13.10 -9.30
C ASN A 24 16.30 -14.43 -9.43
N ARG A 25 16.13 -15.21 -8.35
CA ARG A 25 15.42 -16.51 -8.40
C ARG A 25 14.00 -16.42 -8.92
N TYR A 26 13.38 -15.25 -8.79
CA TYR A 26 12.03 -14.96 -9.28
C TYR A 26 12.02 -13.98 -10.45
N TYR A 27 13.13 -13.89 -11.20
CA TYR A 27 13.18 -13.07 -12.41
C TYR A 27 12.16 -13.59 -13.42
N SER A 28 11.26 -12.73 -13.88
CA SER A 28 10.10 -13.13 -14.68
C SER A 28 10.50 -13.62 -16.08
N PRO A 29 9.93 -14.75 -16.54
CA PRO A 29 10.06 -15.16 -17.94
C PRO A 29 9.44 -14.14 -18.90
N ARG A 30 8.50 -13.33 -18.43
CA ARG A 30 7.86 -12.27 -19.20
C ARG A 30 8.77 -11.07 -19.47
N ASN A 31 9.94 -10.99 -18.84
CA ASN A 31 10.79 -9.81 -18.90
C ASN A 31 11.10 -9.36 -20.34
N ARG A 32 11.43 -10.31 -21.23
CA ARG A 32 11.78 -10.01 -22.63
C ARG A 32 10.60 -9.50 -23.45
N GLU A 33 9.38 -9.89 -23.09
CA GLU A 33 8.13 -9.49 -23.76
C GLU A 33 7.70 -8.06 -23.37
N ARG A 34 8.22 -7.54 -22.25
CA ARG A 34 7.83 -6.21 -21.73
C ARG A 34 8.50 -5.11 -22.53
N PRO A 35 7.76 -4.08 -22.99
CA PRO A 35 8.36 -2.96 -23.69
C PRO A 35 9.31 -2.16 -22.79
N ILE A 36 10.30 -1.53 -23.40
CA ILE A 36 11.17 -0.56 -22.70
C ILE A 36 10.39 0.75 -22.54
N ARG A 37 10.37 1.29 -21.33
CA ARG A 37 9.69 2.57 -21.06
C ARG A 37 10.45 3.75 -21.66
N LYS A 38 9.68 4.70 -22.19
CA LYS A 38 10.22 5.95 -22.72
C LYS A 38 10.65 6.91 -21.60
N SER A 39 10.00 6.85 -20.44
CA SER A 39 10.30 7.70 -19.28
C SER A 39 9.88 7.01 -17.99
N THR A 40 10.47 7.41 -16.88
CA THR A 40 10.08 6.95 -15.54
C THR A 40 10.02 8.15 -14.62
N SER A 41 8.85 8.44 -14.08
CA SER A 41 8.59 9.64 -13.27
C SER A 41 7.92 9.33 -11.93
N LEU A 42 7.51 8.08 -11.68
CA LEU A 42 6.85 7.65 -10.46
C LEU A 42 7.49 6.37 -9.91
N ILE A 43 7.44 6.24 -8.59
CA ILE A 43 7.54 4.95 -7.90
C ILE A 43 6.17 4.65 -7.31
N ILE A 44 5.64 3.45 -7.59
CA ILE A 44 4.36 2.99 -7.04
C ILE A 44 4.62 1.90 -6.01
N LEU A 45 4.25 2.17 -4.77
CA LEU A 45 4.39 1.24 -3.66
C LEU A 45 3.12 0.40 -3.51
N HIS A 46 3.31 -0.90 -3.35
CA HIS A 46 2.26 -1.89 -3.20
C HIS A 46 2.48 -2.74 -1.95
N THR A 47 1.41 -3.37 -1.48
CA THR A 47 1.44 -4.52 -0.59
C THR A 47 0.88 -5.72 -1.34
N THR A 48 1.51 -6.89 -1.22
CA THR A 48 1.11 -8.09 -1.98
C THR A 48 -0.25 -8.64 -1.59
N GLU A 49 -0.81 -8.21 -0.44
CA GLU A 49 -1.99 -8.79 0.21
C GLU A 49 -1.86 -10.31 0.45
N ALA A 50 -0.61 -10.77 0.59
CA ALA A 50 -0.25 -12.17 0.77
C ALA A 50 1.19 -12.29 1.33
N PRO A 51 1.56 -13.42 1.96
CA PRO A 51 2.94 -13.71 2.34
C PRO A 51 3.80 -14.04 1.11
N SER A 52 5.13 -13.86 1.24
CA SER A 52 6.10 -14.06 0.15
C SER A 52 5.99 -15.42 -0.53
N ARG A 53 5.75 -16.51 0.25
CA ARG A 53 5.65 -17.88 -0.26
C ARG A 53 4.59 -18.06 -1.37
N SER A 54 3.54 -17.25 -1.36
CA SER A 54 2.47 -17.28 -2.38
C SER A 54 2.57 -16.14 -3.39
N ALA A 55 3.08 -14.97 -2.96
CA ALA A 55 3.14 -13.79 -3.80
C ALA A 55 4.26 -13.86 -4.86
N LEU A 56 5.47 -14.25 -4.47
CA LEU A 56 6.65 -14.20 -5.35
C LEU A 56 6.47 -14.97 -6.64
N ARG A 57 5.93 -16.20 -6.57
CA ARG A 57 5.70 -17.01 -7.77
C ARG A 57 4.71 -16.34 -8.72
N LYS A 58 3.57 -15.87 -8.20
CA LYS A 58 2.58 -15.16 -9.00
C LYS A 58 3.15 -13.91 -9.66
N LEU A 59 3.86 -13.09 -8.89
CA LEU A 59 4.49 -11.86 -9.39
C LEU A 59 5.50 -12.17 -10.50
N SER A 60 6.29 -13.24 -10.35
CA SER A 60 7.23 -13.72 -11.35
C SER A 60 6.52 -14.22 -12.61
N ASP A 61 5.58 -15.14 -12.47
CA ASP A 61 4.89 -15.78 -13.60
C ASP A 61 4.15 -14.75 -14.49
N LEU A 62 3.58 -13.71 -13.86
CA LEU A 62 2.78 -12.68 -14.51
C LEU A 62 3.57 -11.40 -14.83
N GLY A 63 4.75 -11.18 -14.25
CA GLY A 63 5.53 -9.95 -14.42
C GLY A 63 4.80 -8.73 -13.88
N GLU A 64 4.23 -8.83 -12.67
CA GLU A 64 3.34 -7.82 -12.08
C GLU A 64 4.06 -6.77 -11.22
N CYS A 65 5.39 -6.76 -11.15
CA CYS A 65 6.17 -5.69 -10.49
C CYS A 65 7.61 -5.67 -10.99
N HIS A 66 8.37 -4.63 -10.62
CA HIS A 66 9.80 -4.58 -10.89
C HIS A 66 10.58 -5.24 -9.76
N TYR A 67 10.18 -4.96 -8.54
CA TYR A 67 10.82 -5.49 -7.33
C TYR A 67 9.78 -5.98 -6.34
N CYS A 68 10.15 -7.01 -5.58
CA CYS A 68 9.37 -7.51 -4.45
C CYS A 68 10.29 -7.67 -3.24
N ILE A 69 9.82 -7.24 -2.05
CA ILE A 69 10.55 -7.35 -0.79
C ILE A 69 9.81 -8.35 0.10
N ASP A 70 10.49 -9.42 0.52
CA ASP A 70 9.92 -10.42 1.44
C ASP A 70 9.95 -9.95 2.91
N GLU A 71 9.42 -10.77 3.79
CA GLU A 71 9.36 -10.49 5.24
C GLU A 71 10.75 -10.43 5.89
N GLY A 72 11.77 -11.05 5.28
CA GLY A 72 13.17 -10.98 5.71
C GLY A 72 13.91 -9.73 5.22
N GLY A 73 13.26 -8.88 4.40
CA GLY A 73 13.88 -7.70 3.78
C GLY A 73 14.74 -8.03 2.56
N ARG A 74 14.64 -9.25 2.01
CA ARG A 74 15.33 -9.61 0.76
C ARG A 74 14.61 -8.99 -0.43
N VAL A 75 15.38 -8.39 -1.33
CA VAL A 75 14.88 -7.71 -2.51
C VAL A 75 15.00 -8.61 -3.73
N TYR A 76 13.86 -9.01 -4.29
CA TYR A 76 13.81 -9.79 -5.53
C TYR A 76 13.58 -8.85 -6.71
N ARG A 77 14.35 -9.05 -7.78
CA ARG A 77 14.12 -8.42 -9.07
C ARG A 77 13.22 -9.32 -9.91
N ILE A 78 12.05 -8.80 -10.29
CA ILE A 78 11.04 -9.53 -11.07
C ILE A 78 11.09 -9.12 -12.54
N ILE A 79 10.99 -7.81 -12.82
CA ILE A 79 11.14 -7.24 -14.18
C ILE A 79 12.30 -6.23 -14.16
N ASP A 80 13.05 -6.13 -15.23
CA ASP A 80 14.08 -5.10 -15.42
C ASP A 80 13.44 -3.71 -15.26
N HIS A 81 14.04 -2.88 -14.42
CA HIS A 81 13.47 -1.58 -14.07
C HIS A 81 13.37 -0.58 -15.23
N ARG A 82 13.93 -0.87 -16.39
CA ARG A 82 13.78 -0.07 -17.62
C ARG A 82 12.57 -0.48 -18.44
N ARG A 83 12.00 -1.65 -18.18
CA ARG A 83 10.85 -2.20 -18.90
C ARG A 83 9.55 -1.88 -18.16
N GLU A 84 8.41 -2.04 -18.82
CA GLU A 84 7.12 -1.99 -18.16
C GLU A 84 6.90 -3.25 -17.31
N ALA A 85 6.32 -3.09 -16.14
CA ALA A 85 5.73 -4.18 -15.37
C ALA A 85 4.24 -3.84 -15.14
N TYR A 86 3.35 -4.82 -15.26
CA TYR A 86 1.91 -4.56 -15.21
C TYR A 86 1.37 -4.62 -13.78
N HIS A 87 1.74 -3.63 -12.96
CA HIS A 87 1.45 -3.57 -11.52
C HIS A 87 0.26 -2.66 -11.16
N ALA A 88 -0.07 -1.67 -11.98
CA ALA A 88 -1.05 -0.64 -11.61
C ALA A 88 -2.45 -0.89 -12.19
N GLY A 89 -2.56 -1.72 -13.25
CA GLY A 89 -3.82 -2.02 -13.90
C GLY A 89 -4.56 -0.76 -14.36
N ARG A 90 -5.89 -0.69 -14.13
CA ARG A 90 -6.65 0.53 -14.45
C ARG A 90 -6.23 1.67 -13.51
N SER A 91 -5.39 2.53 -14.02
CA SER A 91 -4.71 3.57 -13.27
C SER A 91 -4.62 4.89 -14.04
N MET A 92 -4.56 6.00 -13.28
CA MET A 92 -4.38 7.35 -13.81
C MET A 92 -3.66 8.20 -12.76
N TRP A 93 -2.77 9.07 -13.22
CA TRP A 93 -2.13 10.07 -12.39
C TRP A 93 -1.86 11.34 -13.20
N ASN A 94 -2.37 12.46 -12.72
CA ASN A 94 -2.26 13.78 -13.36
C ASN A 94 -2.69 13.76 -14.84
N GLY A 95 -3.85 13.14 -15.14
CA GLY A 95 -4.42 13.01 -16.47
C GLY A 95 -3.79 11.95 -17.37
N ARG A 96 -2.70 11.31 -16.94
CA ARG A 96 -2.04 10.25 -17.70
C ARG A 96 -2.55 8.88 -17.24
N SER A 97 -3.15 8.14 -18.14
CA SER A 97 -3.58 6.74 -17.93
C SER A 97 -2.41 5.77 -18.11
N ASN A 98 -2.63 4.51 -17.74
CA ASN A 98 -1.64 3.45 -17.86
C ASN A 98 -0.32 3.79 -17.15
N VAL A 99 -0.40 3.89 -15.82
CA VAL A 99 0.73 4.27 -14.96
C VAL A 99 1.91 3.32 -15.10
N ASP A 100 1.68 2.07 -15.51
CA ASP A 100 2.73 1.07 -15.80
C ASP A 100 3.79 1.60 -16.78
N GLY A 101 3.37 2.37 -17.79
CA GLY A 101 4.25 2.89 -18.84
C GLY A 101 5.20 4.01 -18.39
N PHE A 102 5.09 4.52 -17.14
CA PHE A 102 5.97 5.59 -16.64
C PHE A 102 6.29 5.50 -15.14
N SER A 103 6.20 4.31 -14.56
CA SER A 103 6.49 4.08 -13.14
C SER A 103 7.31 2.81 -12.89
N VAL A 104 7.98 2.78 -11.74
CA VAL A 104 8.54 1.55 -11.14
C VAL A 104 7.59 1.07 -10.06
N GLY A 105 7.09 -0.17 -10.17
CA GLY A 105 6.28 -0.83 -9.14
C GLY A 105 7.14 -1.62 -8.17
N ILE A 106 6.98 -1.37 -6.87
CA ILE A 106 7.65 -2.09 -5.78
C ILE A 106 6.57 -2.72 -4.90
N GLU A 107 6.56 -4.04 -4.83
CA GLU A 107 5.72 -4.83 -3.95
C GLU A 107 6.45 -5.11 -2.63
N VAL A 108 5.73 -5.03 -1.52
CA VAL A 108 6.23 -5.48 -0.21
C VAL A 108 5.30 -6.57 0.31
N CYS A 109 5.86 -7.72 0.65
CA CYS A 109 5.07 -8.84 1.16
C CYS A 109 4.40 -8.48 2.48
N GLY A 110 3.08 -8.64 2.52
CA GLY A 110 2.24 -8.26 3.63
C GLY A 110 0.91 -7.65 3.19
N TYR A 111 0.28 -6.90 4.08
CA TYR A 111 -1.10 -6.42 3.93
C TYR A 111 -1.18 -4.91 4.11
N HIS A 112 -2.08 -4.25 3.38
CA HIS A 112 -2.25 -2.79 3.41
C HIS A 112 -2.60 -2.20 4.78
N ASN A 113 -3.03 -3.00 5.71
CA ASN A 113 -3.50 -2.66 7.06
C ASN A 113 -2.59 -3.19 8.18
N LYS A 114 -1.47 -3.83 7.84
CA LYS A 114 -0.48 -4.31 8.83
C LYS A 114 0.83 -3.55 8.68
N PRO A 115 1.51 -3.23 9.78
CA PRO A 115 2.81 -2.57 9.72
C PRO A 115 3.85 -3.52 9.13
N LEU A 116 4.83 -2.95 8.42
CA LEU A 116 6.02 -3.68 8.02
C LEU A 116 6.94 -3.89 9.23
N ASN A 117 7.77 -4.91 9.17
CA ASN A 117 8.87 -5.10 10.12
C ASN A 117 10.09 -4.22 9.77
N THR A 118 11.09 -4.18 10.66
CA THR A 118 12.26 -3.33 10.51
C THR A 118 13.11 -3.68 9.29
N ALA A 119 13.23 -4.99 8.96
CA ALA A 119 14.00 -5.45 7.80
C ALA A 119 13.36 -4.97 6.49
N GLN A 120 12.04 -5.08 6.38
CA GLN A 120 11.28 -4.58 5.23
C GLN A 120 11.38 -3.06 5.09
N TYR A 121 11.27 -2.29 6.19
CA TYR A 121 11.43 -0.83 6.14
C TYR A 121 12.81 -0.42 5.64
N ARG A 122 13.88 -1.07 6.12
CA ARG A 122 15.25 -0.78 5.69
C ARG A 122 15.42 -1.06 4.21
N ALA A 123 15.08 -2.29 3.78
CA ALA A 123 15.21 -2.69 2.38
C ALA A 123 14.39 -1.79 1.42
N LEU A 124 13.18 -1.40 1.84
CA LEU A 124 12.31 -0.52 1.04
C LEU A 124 12.89 0.90 0.96
N ALA A 125 13.41 1.45 2.06
CA ALA A 125 14.02 2.78 2.07
C ALA A 125 15.26 2.82 1.15
N ASP A 126 16.12 1.81 1.23
CA ASP A 126 17.31 1.69 0.39
C ASP A 126 16.94 1.57 -1.09
N LEU A 127 15.98 0.70 -1.43
CA LEU A 127 15.50 0.51 -2.80
C LEU A 127 14.84 1.77 -3.38
N ILE A 128 14.02 2.46 -2.60
CA ILE A 128 13.43 3.76 -3.00
C ILE A 128 14.55 4.75 -3.28
N GLY A 129 15.56 4.84 -2.41
CA GLY A 129 16.72 5.73 -2.58
C GLY A 129 17.44 5.48 -3.90
N GLU A 130 17.74 4.22 -4.21
CA GLU A 130 18.40 3.82 -5.46
C GLU A 130 17.57 4.17 -6.70
N VAL A 131 16.29 3.78 -6.72
CA VAL A 131 15.40 4.06 -7.87
C VAL A 131 15.19 5.56 -8.06
N LYS A 132 15.04 6.32 -6.97
CA LYS A 132 14.98 7.80 -7.02
C LYS A 132 16.25 8.40 -7.60
N HIS A 133 17.42 7.89 -7.23
CA HIS A 133 18.71 8.36 -7.75
C HIS A 133 18.83 8.09 -9.26
N ILE A 134 18.50 6.89 -9.72
CA ILE A 134 18.56 6.50 -11.14
C ILE A 134 17.67 7.41 -12.00
N TYR A 135 16.42 7.63 -11.58
CA TYR A 135 15.40 8.31 -12.39
C TYR A 135 15.14 9.77 -11.98
N LYS A 136 15.85 10.30 -11.00
CA LYS A 136 15.68 11.65 -10.45
C LYS A 136 14.25 11.93 -9.97
N ILE A 137 13.62 10.91 -9.33
CA ILE A 137 12.23 10.99 -8.87
C ILE A 137 12.17 11.75 -7.54
N PRO A 138 11.39 12.84 -7.45
CA PRO A 138 11.21 13.58 -6.21
C PRO A 138 10.29 12.80 -5.23
N ASP A 139 10.39 13.12 -3.93
CA ASP A 139 9.65 12.41 -2.88
C ASP A 139 8.14 12.35 -3.10
N HIS A 140 7.53 13.45 -3.55
CA HIS A 140 6.09 13.52 -3.80
C HIS A 140 5.62 12.65 -4.96
N ASN A 141 6.54 12.12 -5.77
CA ASN A 141 6.27 11.16 -6.84
C ASN A 141 6.51 9.71 -6.43
N VAL A 142 6.90 9.46 -5.18
CA VAL A 142 6.82 8.14 -4.54
C VAL A 142 5.44 8.03 -3.91
N ILE A 143 4.53 7.33 -4.59
CA ILE A 143 3.11 7.21 -4.25
C ILE A 143 2.69 5.75 -4.18
N THR A 144 1.42 5.48 -3.93
CA THR A 144 0.93 4.10 -3.74
C THR A 144 -0.03 3.68 -4.84
N HIS A 145 -0.29 2.39 -4.97
CA HIS A 145 -1.32 1.89 -5.87
C HIS A 145 -2.70 2.52 -5.57
N ALA A 146 -2.99 2.75 -4.28
CA ALA A 146 -4.21 3.41 -3.85
C ALA A 146 -4.38 4.83 -4.42
N HIS A 147 -3.28 5.57 -4.66
CA HIS A 147 -3.31 6.90 -5.29
C HIS A 147 -3.71 6.86 -6.76
N VAL A 148 -3.30 5.83 -7.50
CA VAL A 148 -3.41 5.79 -8.95
C VAL A 148 -4.57 4.94 -9.46
N ALA A 149 -4.96 3.90 -8.75
CA ALA A 149 -6.05 3.02 -9.15
C ALA A 149 -7.40 3.74 -9.15
N TYR A 150 -8.21 3.50 -10.19
CA TYR A 150 -9.57 4.03 -10.24
C TYR A 150 -10.57 2.99 -10.74
N GLY A 151 -11.84 3.14 -10.32
CA GLY A 151 -12.98 2.35 -10.79
C GLY A 151 -13.69 3.03 -11.95
N ALA A 152 -14.23 2.24 -12.88
CA ALA A 152 -15.20 2.71 -13.87
C ALA A 152 -16.53 3.06 -13.18
N PRO A 153 -17.41 3.82 -13.85
CA PRO A 153 -18.78 3.98 -13.39
C PRO A 153 -19.46 2.64 -13.14
N ASN A 154 -20.25 2.57 -12.10
CA ASN A 154 -20.99 1.38 -11.69
C ASN A 154 -22.29 1.75 -10.97
N LYS A 155 -23.01 0.78 -10.43
CA LYS A 155 -24.29 1.04 -9.72
C LYS A 155 -24.15 1.96 -8.51
N TRP A 156 -22.97 2.02 -7.89
CA TRP A 156 -22.70 2.83 -6.69
C TRP A 156 -22.12 4.20 -7.03
N HIS A 157 -21.33 4.28 -8.10
CA HIS A 157 -20.63 5.48 -8.55
C HIS A 157 -20.96 5.77 -10.01
N LYS A 158 -21.70 6.87 -10.26
CA LYS A 158 -22.11 7.28 -11.62
C LYS A 158 -20.95 7.78 -12.48
N ARG A 159 -19.80 8.07 -11.88
CA ARG A 159 -18.58 8.55 -12.53
C ARG A 159 -17.40 7.65 -12.19
N SER A 160 -16.32 7.71 -13.01
CA SER A 160 -15.04 7.13 -12.65
C SER A 160 -14.53 7.69 -11.33
N HIS A 161 -14.01 6.84 -10.44
CA HIS A 161 -13.77 7.19 -9.04
C HIS A 161 -12.51 6.57 -8.46
N ARG A 162 -11.86 7.28 -7.52
CA ARG A 162 -10.83 6.72 -6.64
C ARG A 162 -11.45 5.77 -5.61
N GLY A 163 -10.62 4.94 -4.99
CA GLY A 163 -11.07 4.03 -3.94
C GLY A 163 -11.25 2.58 -4.37
N ARG A 164 -10.88 2.24 -5.62
CA ARG A 164 -10.93 0.86 -6.12
C ARG A 164 -9.96 -0.08 -5.41
N LYS A 165 -8.83 0.42 -4.95
CA LYS A 165 -7.75 -0.34 -4.31
C LYS A 165 -7.25 0.38 -3.06
N ARG A 166 -6.97 -0.39 -2.00
CA ARG A 166 -6.31 0.08 -0.77
C ARG A 166 -4.86 -0.38 -0.68
N CYS A 167 -4.40 -1.18 -1.64
CA CYS A 167 -3.04 -1.69 -1.74
C CYS A 167 -2.02 -0.56 -1.54
N GLY A 168 -1.10 -0.77 -0.62
CA GLY A 168 -0.05 0.17 -0.29
C GLY A 168 -0.49 1.46 0.44
N MET A 169 -1.77 1.65 0.80
CA MET A 169 -2.26 2.92 1.37
C MET A 169 -1.47 3.38 2.60
N MET A 170 -0.95 2.45 3.42
CA MET A 170 -0.17 2.78 4.60
C MET A 170 1.10 3.58 4.29
N PHE A 171 1.69 3.42 3.10
CA PHE A 171 2.88 4.17 2.69
C PHE A 171 2.62 5.66 2.45
N ALA A 172 1.36 6.10 2.44
CA ALA A 172 1.01 7.51 2.39
C ALA A 172 1.04 8.20 3.77
N LEU A 173 1.01 7.43 4.87
CA LEU A 173 1.01 7.98 6.23
C LEU A 173 2.31 8.73 6.53
N PRO A 174 2.27 9.94 7.12
CA PRO A 174 3.45 10.74 7.40
C PRO A 174 4.52 9.99 8.22
N SER A 175 4.12 9.22 9.24
CA SER A 175 5.03 8.43 10.06
C SER A 175 5.76 7.35 9.26
N VAL A 176 5.06 6.68 8.33
CA VAL A 176 5.65 5.67 7.45
C VAL A 176 6.58 6.33 6.44
N ARG A 177 6.18 7.45 5.84
CA ARG A 177 7.03 8.21 4.91
C ARG A 177 8.33 8.67 5.56
N ASN A 178 8.27 9.19 6.79
CA ASN A 178 9.46 9.56 7.54
C ASN A 178 10.43 8.39 7.73
N ARG A 179 9.91 7.19 8.05
CA ARG A 179 10.73 5.97 8.15
C ARG A 179 11.36 5.54 6.81
N LEU A 180 10.75 5.93 5.70
CA LEU A 180 11.25 5.68 4.34
C LEU A 180 12.10 6.85 3.80
N ASN A 181 12.48 7.82 4.63
CA ASN A 181 13.22 9.03 4.26
C ASN A 181 12.52 9.86 3.17
N LEU A 182 11.18 9.85 3.12
CA LEU A 182 10.36 10.62 2.18
C LEU A 182 9.82 11.88 2.87
N LYS A 183 10.37 13.04 2.53
CA LYS A 183 10.05 14.33 3.17
C LYS A 183 8.78 15.00 2.63
N ALA A 184 8.35 14.66 1.41
CA ALA A 184 7.19 15.25 0.76
C ALA A 184 6.22 14.20 0.24
N ARG A 185 4.93 14.52 0.22
CA ARG A 185 3.86 13.70 -0.37
C ARG A 185 2.92 14.56 -1.21
N PRO A 186 2.08 13.97 -2.09
CA PRO A 186 1.03 14.73 -2.75
C PRO A 186 0.10 15.41 -1.74
N ALA A 187 -0.20 16.68 -1.95
CA ALA A 187 -1.12 17.43 -1.09
C ALA A 187 -2.59 17.07 -1.36
N SER A 188 -2.90 16.65 -2.58
CA SER A 188 -4.25 16.28 -3.03
C SER A 188 -4.18 15.40 -4.27
N ASP A 189 -5.30 14.75 -4.61
CA ASP A 189 -5.45 14.02 -5.86
C ASP A 189 -5.55 14.97 -7.06
N PRO A 190 -4.62 14.97 -8.01
CA PRO A 190 -4.65 15.87 -9.16
C PRO A 190 -5.81 15.59 -10.11
N ASP A 191 -6.29 14.33 -10.17
CA ASP A 191 -7.36 13.93 -11.09
C ASP A 191 -8.74 14.22 -10.51
N VAL A 192 -8.90 14.14 -9.19
CA VAL A 192 -10.11 14.59 -8.49
C VAL A 192 -10.20 16.12 -8.55
N ARG A 193 -9.11 16.83 -8.29
CA ARG A 193 -9.06 18.29 -8.37
C ARG A 193 -9.40 18.80 -9.78
N ALA A 194 -8.91 18.11 -10.80
CA ALA A 194 -9.22 18.44 -12.20
C ALA A 194 -10.57 17.84 -12.67
N ARG A 195 -11.40 17.30 -11.77
CA ARG A 195 -12.72 16.72 -12.06
C ARG A 195 -12.72 15.57 -13.08
N ARG A 196 -11.57 14.93 -13.32
CA ARG A 196 -11.47 13.71 -14.14
C ARG A 196 -12.05 12.49 -13.42
N LEU A 197 -11.84 12.45 -12.11
CA LEU A 197 -12.35 11.42 -11.21
C LEU A 197 -13.14 12.06 -10.06
N VAL A 198 -13.91 11.25 -9.34
CA VAL A 198 -14.52 11.63 -8.07
C VAL A 198 -13.94 10.81 -6.91
N VAL A 199 -14.09 11.29 -5.70
CA VAL A 199 -13.78 10.53 -4.48
C VAL A 199 -14.83 9.43 -4.33
N GLY A 200 -14.42 8.16 -4.39
CA GLY A 200 -15.30 7.02 -4.18
C GLY A 200 -15.13 6.37 -2.80
N ASP A 201 -14.04 6.69 -2.11
CA ASP A 201 -13.74 6.23 -0.75
C ASP A 201 -13.17 7.41 0.04
N ALA A 202 -14.03 8.03 0.88
CA ALA A 202 -13.64 9.20 1.68
C ALA A 202 -12.58 8.85 2.74
N TYR A 203 -12.65 7.67 3.34
CA TYR A 203 -11.66 7.19 4.30
C TYR A 203 -10.28 7.06 3.62
N LEU A 204 -10.22 6.40 2.47
CA LEU A 204 -8.98 6.29 1.72
C LEU A 204 -8.42 7.66 1.34
N SER A 205 -9.28 8.59 0.88
CA SER A 205 -8.86 9.96 0.56
C SER A 205 -8.22 10.65 1.77
N GLN A 206 -8.77 10.45 2.97
CA GLN A 206 -8.21 11.00 4.20
C GLN A 206 -6.85 10.36 4.56
N VAL A 207 -6.69 9.05 4.38
CA VAL A 207 -5.39 8.36 4.59
C VAL A 207 -4.34 8.90 3.63
N LEU A 208 -4.69 9.07 2.36
CA LEU A 208 -3.74 9.46 1.31
C LEU A 208 -3.32 10.94 1.40
N TYR A 209 -4.23 11.85 1.75
CA TYR A 209 -4.01 13.31 1.64
C TYR A 209 -4.24 14.07 2.94
N GLY A 210 -4.99 13.52 3.88
CA GLY A 210 -5.30 14.15 5.17
C GLY A 210 -4.09 14.22 6.12
N LYS A 211 -4.30 14.78 7.30
CA LYS A 211 -3.32 14.77 8.38
C LYS A 211 -3.03 13.36 8.92
N GLY A 212 -3.73 12.37 8.38
CA GLY A 212 -3.77 10.99 8.86
C GLY A 212 -4.81 10.85 9.99
N PRO A 213 -5.37 9.66 10.23
CA PRO A 213 -5.92 9.38 11.54
C PRO A 213 -4.79 9.60 12.54
N ALA A 214 -5.07 10.27 13.65
CA ALA A 214 -4.14 10.35 14.77
C ALA A 214 -3.62 8.94 15.02
N ALA A 215 -2.30 8.77 14.88
CA ALA A 215 -1.57 7.51 14.93
C ALA A 215 -2.44 6.24 14.91
N VAL A 216 -2.37 5.45 13.82
CA VAL A 216 -2.60 4.01 13.98
C VAL A 216 -1.37 3.50 14.76
N THR A 217 -1.31 3.85 16.01
CA THR A 217 -0.63 3.04 17.00
C THR A 217 -1.39 1.71 16.98
N ALA A 218 -0.69 0.60 16.93
CA ALA A 218 -1.23 -0.68 17.35
C ALA A 218 -1.57 -0.57 18.86
N GLY A 219 -2.62 0.17 19.13
CA GLY A 219 -3.29 0.26 20.40
C GLY A 219 -4.65 -0.44 20.24
N PRO A 220 -5.21 -0.98 21.28
CA PRO A 220 -6.48 -1.69 21.21
C PRO A 220 -7.51 -0.80 20.52
N VAL A 221 -8.21 -1.36 19.51
CA VAL A 221 -9.33 -0.71 18.85
C VAL A 221 -10.29 -0.25 19.94
N ALA A 222 -10.37 1.07 20.16
CA ALA A 222 -11.33 1.62 21.10
C ALA A 222 -12.71 1.15 20.65
N ILE A 223 -13.37 0.38 21.51
CA ILE A 223 -14.71 -0.13 21.32
C ILE A 223 -15.63 1.06 21.09
N ALA A 224 -16.08 1.28 19.85
CA ALA A 224 -17.10 2.28 19.56
C ALA A 224 -18.38 1.88 20.31
N LYS A 225 -19.07 2.88 20.90
CA LYS A 225 -20.31 2.73 21.65
C LYS A 225 -21.29 1.75 20.97
N GLU A 226 -22.02 0.97 21.76
CA GLU A 226 -22.85 -0.19 21.39
C GLU A 226 -23.80 -0.03 20.18
N GLU A 227 -24.20 1.18 19.82
CA GLU A 227 -25.10 1.44 18.68
C GLU A 227 -24.44 1.24 17.29
N GLY A 228 -23.12 1.15 17.22
CA GLY A 228 -22.34 1.05 15.98
C GLY A 228 -22.10 -0.36 15.43
N ASN A 229 -22.43 -1.42 16.16
CA ASN A 229 -21.97 -2.79 15.87
C ASN A 229 -23.04 -3.69 15.21
N VAL A 230 -24.03 -3.11 14.54
CA VAL A 230 -25.11 -3.84 13.89
C VAL A 230 -25.08 -3.62 12.37
N ILE A 231 -25.27 -4.69 11.61
CA ILE A 231 -25.47 -4.64 10.15
C ILE A 231 -26.77 -3.91 9.88
N VAL A 232 -26.70 -2.81 9.14
CA VAL A 232 -27.85 -2.05 8.60
C VAL A 232 -27.72 -1.94 7.09
N LYS A 233 -28.78 -1.53 6.41
CA LYS A 233 -28.76 -1.34 4.95
C LYS A 233 -27.62 -0.39 4.54
N GLY A 234 -26.72 -0.88 3.69
CA GLY A 234 -25.56 -0.13 3.20
C GLY A 234 -24.31 -0.18 4.08
N ARG A 235 -24.34 -0.89 5.23
CA ARG A 235 -23.20 -1.09 6.12
C ARG A 235 -22.83 -2.58 6.18
N SER A 236 -21.63 -2.91 5.76
CA SER A 236 -21.14 -4.29 5.71
C SER A 236 -20.46 -4.72 7.01
N ALA A 237 -20.20 -6.03 7.15
CA ALA A 237 -19.38 -6.58 8.23
C ALA A 237 -17.98 -5.96 8.27
N TRP A 238 -17.41 -5.67 7.12
CA TRP A 238 -16.11 -5.02 7.01
C TRP A 238 -16.16 -3.56 7.53
N ASP A 239 -17.26 -2.83 7.31
CA ASP A 239 -17.42 -1.45 7.83
C ASP A 239 -17.45 -1.41 9.35
N ILE A 240 -17.87 -2.50 10.00
CA ILE A 240 -17.98 -2.64 11.46
C ILE A 240 -16.72 -3.25 12.07
N ALA A 241 -16.30 -4.41 11.60
CA ALA A 241 -15.22 -5.20 12.20
C ALA A 241 -13.87 -5.00 11.50
N ARG A 242 -13.83 -4.21 10.41
CA ARG A 242 -12.61 -3.96 9.63
C ARG A 242 -11.90 -5.27 9.29
N ASP A 243 -10.62 -5.35 9.55
CA ASP A 243 -9.76 -6.47 9.22
C ASP A 243 -10.06 -7.75 10.01
N ALA A 244 -10.76 -7.59 11.14
CA ALA A 244 -11.18 -8.71 11.97
C ALA A 244 -12.51 -9.35 11.49
N TYR A 245 -13.14 -8.85 10.42
CA TYR A 245 -14.49 -9.31 10.02
C TYR A 245 -14.58 -10.80 9.75
N ASN A 246 -13.52 -11.46 9.30
CA ASN A 246 -13.45 -12.89 9.03
C ASN A 246 -12.62 -13.68 10.07
N ASP A 247 -12.27 -13.05 11.19
CA ASP A 247 -11.43 -13.65 12.23
C ASP A 247 -12.24 -14.60 13.14
N LYS A 248 -11.54 -15.61 13.70
CA LYS A 248 -12.08 -16.50 14.73
C LYS A 248 -12.41 -15.80 16.06
N THR A 249 -11.92 -14.59 16.26
CA THR A 249 -12.20 -13.75 17.45
C THR A 249 -13.41 -12.83 17.26
N THR A 250 -13.93 -12.69 16.04
CA THR A 250 -15.09 -11.86 15.73
C THR A 250 -16.38 -12.70 15.80
N LEU A 251 -17.25 -12.36 16.74
CA LEU A 251 -18.51 -13.04 16.95
C LEU A 251 -19.67 -12.32 16.24
N TYR A 252 -20.40 -13.05 15.41
CA TYR A 252 -21.63 -12.65 14.74
C TYR A 252 -22.83 -13.21 15.48
N THR A 253 -23.68 -12.36 16.01
CA THR A 253 -24.99 -12.74 16.58
C THR A 253 -26.08 -12.36 15.61
N PHE A 254 -26.71 -13.34 14.98
CA PHE A 254 -27.77 -13.15 14.00
C PHE A 254 -29.08 -12.71 14.68
N PRO A 255 -30.05 -12.09 13.93
CA PRO A 255 -31.33 -11.68 14.51
C PRO A 255 -32.15 -12.80 15.15
N ASN A 256 -31.95 -14.03 14.69
CA ASN A 256 -32.59 -15.25 15.24
C ASN A 256 -31.86 -15.83 16.47
N GLY A 257 -30.86 -15.12 17.00
CA GLY A 257 -30.07 -15.56 18.16
C GLY A 257 -28.90 -16.51 17.83
N THR A 258 -28.80 -17.01 16.59
CA THR A 258 -27.68 -17.84 16.18
C THR A 258 -26.37 -17.08 16.29
N LYS A 259 -25.29 -17.76 16.72
CA LYS A 259 -23.94 -17.19 16.84
C LYS A 259 -22.95 -17.94 15.96
N LYS A 260 -22.11 -17.21 15.22
CA LYS A 260 -20.99 -17.78 14.44
C LYS A 260 -19.77 -16.88 14.58
N PHE A 261 -18.59 -17.47 14.52
CA PHE A 261 -17.34 -16.70 14.40
C PHE A 261 -17.10 -16.28 12.96
N GLY A 262 -16.30 -15.24 12.74
CA GLY A 262 -16.02 -14.70 11.41
C GLY A 262 -15.49 -15.76 10.43
N ASN A 263 -14.60 -16.63 10.87
CA ASN A 263 -14.08 -17.76 10.09
C ASN A 263 -15.11 -18.83 9.73
N GLN A 264 -16.32 -18.78 10.28
CA GLN A 264 -17.44 -19.71 10.03
C GLN A 264 -18.51 -19.09 9.10
N ILE A 265 -18.34 -17.83 8.69
CA ILE A 265 -19.24 -17.15 7.77
C ILE A 265 -18.84 -17.47 6.33
N ALA A 266 -19.71 -18.14 5.60
CA ALA A 266 -19.47 -18.54 4.22
C ALA A 266 -19.57 -17.36 3.24
N ASP A 267 -20.54 -16.47 3.45
CA ASP A 267 -20.74 -15.28 2.59
C ASP A 267 -21.14 -14.06 3.42
N PHE A 268 -20.22 -13.13 3.56
CA PHE A 268 -20.45 -11.87 4.29
C PHE A 268 -21.38 -10.89 3.58
N LYS A 269 -21.68 -11.10 2.30
CA LYS A 269 -22.62 -10.26 1.54
C LYS A 269 -24.07 -10.60 1.86
N GLN A 270 -24.31 -11.78 2.40
CA GLN A 270 -25.66 -12.28 2.73
C GLN A 270 -25.99 -12.18 4.23
N LEU A 271 -25.19 -11.42 4.98
CA LEU A 271 -25.49 -11.22 6.40
C LEU A 271 -26.80 -10.44 6.57
N PRO A 272 -27.76 -10.96 7.36
CA PRO A 272 -29.04 -10.27 7.59
C PRO A 272 -28.85 -8.92 8.29
N VAL A 273 -29.67 -7.95 7.91
CA VAL A 273 -29.83 -6.69 8.66
C VAL A 273 -30.22 -7.02 10.09
N GLY A 274 -29.62 -6.34 11.06
CA GLY A 274 -29.79 -6.64 12.49
C GLY A 274 -28.74 -7.61 13.05
N THR A 275 -27.86 -8.19 12.24
CA THR A 275 -26.74 -9.00 12.75
C THR A 275 -25.79 -8.12 13.56
N ARG A 276 -25.57 -8.47 14.83
CA ARG A 276 -24.63 -7.79 15.73
C ARG A 276 -23.24 -8.41 15.58
N ILE A 277 -22.22 -7.56 15.52
CA ILE A 277 -20.82 -7.98 15.39
C ILE A 277 -20.07 -7.54 16.65
N THR A 278 -19.39 -8.49 17.30
CA THR A 278 -18.55 -8.23 18.47
C THR A 278 -17.14 -8.71 18.17
N VAL A 279 -16.20 -7.78 18.11
CA VAL A 279 -14.76 -8.09 17.99
C VAL A 279 -14.21 -8.24 19.40
N ARG A 280 -13.69 -9.42 19.76
CA ARG A 280 -13.00 -9.64 21.04
C ARG A 280 -11.55 -9.23 20.87
N ALA A 281 -11.06 -8.39 21.79
CA ALA A 281 -9.63 -8.15 21.92
C ALA A 281 -8.99 -9.47 22.38
N ASP A 282 -7.85 -9.84 21.77
CA ASP A 282 -7.09 -11.01 22.18
C ASP A 282 -6.71 -10.87 23.67
N VAL A 283 -7.16 -11.84 24.48
CA VAL A 283 -6.58 -12.07 25.80
C VAL A 283 -5.15 -12.54 25.51
N GLN A 284 -4.16 -11.73 25.85
CA GLN A 284 -2.77 -12.14 25.87
C GLN A 284 -2.68 -13.37 26.78
N GLU A 285 -2.46 -14.53 26.19
CA GLU A 285 -1.96 -15.68 26.96
C GLU A 285 -0.54 -15.36 27.40
N ASN A 286 -0.45 -14.92 28.65
CA ASN A 286 0.78 -15.05 29.43
C ASN A 286 1.01 -16.56 29.65
N ARG A 287 1.97 -17.13 28.94
CA ARG A 287 2.78 -18.27 29.39
C ARG A 287 4.18 -18.19 28.77
#